data_5b793e0517757b04c8d0cb339d28fe0e
#
_entry.id   5b793e0517757b04c8d0cb339d28fe0e
#
_cell.length_a   1.000
_cell.length_b   1.000
_cell.length_c   1.000
_cell.angle_alpha   90.00
_cell.angle_beta   90.00
_cell.angle_gamma   90.00
#
_symmetry.space_group_name_H-M   'P 1'
#
loop_
_entity.id
_entity.type
_entity.pdbx_description
1 polymer ?
#
loop_
_entity_poly.entity_id
_entity_poly.type
_entity_poly.pdbx_seq_one_letter_code
_entity_poly.pdbx_strand_id
1 'polypeptide(L)'
;MLKAHWKLEWHAHRYWFIATFSSWLICLLIGLFYKLSQGAVTPVEISLDLNGAAFTSGDNVFLTLISFIEGSWLFIWLILFFDTGRAGVYDENRYLFFQTEIPIWKILVNKLIISAGEMTILITGVLFFTLSLATISGAELGLMFILKIILETLISFLLVNMSFSCIVCVATALSMIPVNGYRFGFIAAIIYFVVINSAQMHIGQNWLPQVGSVIHFSYSIGLEFQFSLLVFIFNILFGIFLLFLTTKILNKSADLQ
;
A
#
# COMPACT_ATOMS: atom_id res chain seq x y z
N MET A 1 21.11 -0.44 -12.26
CA MET A 1 20.89 -0.68 -10.84
C MET A 1 19.41 -0.92 -10.54
N LEU A 2 18.51 0.03 -10.72
CA LEU A 2 17.05 -0.11 -10.51
C LEU A 2 16.47 -1.36 -11.19
N LYS A 3 16.83 -1.61 -12.47
CA LYS A 3 16.37 -2.78 -13.24
C LYS A 3 16.79 -4.13 -12.63
N ALA A 4 17.98 -4.21 -12.04
CA ALA A 4 18.44 -5.45 -11.39
C ALA A 4 17.71 -5.69 -10.07
N HIS A 5 17.50 -4.64 -9.25
CA HIS A 5 16.70 -4.71 -8.02
C HIS A 5 15.25 -5.08 -8.34
N TRP A 6 14.63 -4.43 -9.32
CA TRP A 6 13.28 -4.77 -9.77
C TRP A 6 13.17 -6.26 -10.14
N LYS A 7 14.15 -6.79 -10.86
CA LYS A 7 14.15 -8.20 -11.26
C LYS A 7 14.24 -9.15 -10.06
N LEU A 8 15.00 -8.79 -9.04
CA LEU A 8 15.14 -9.58 -7.80
C LEU A 8 13.84 -9.57 -6.99
N GLU A 9 13.29 -8.40 -6.71
CA GLU A 9 12.05 -8.22 -5.96
C GLU A 9 10.87 -8.90 -6.68
N TRP A 10 10.77 -8.68 -8.01
CA TRP A 10 9.76 -9.36 -8.82
C TRP A 10 9.88 -10.89 -8.76
N HIS A 11 11.10 -11.44 -8.71
CA HIS A 11 11.30 -12.89 -8.57
C HIS A 11 10.82 -13.41 -7.21
N ALA A 12 11.01 -12.62 -6.16
CA ALA A 12 10.53 -12.96 -4.82
C ALA A 12 8.99 -12.89 -4.72
N HIS A 13 8.38 -11.86 -5.30
CA HIS A 13 6.96 -11.56 -5.12
C HIS A 13 6.04 -12.15 -6.19
N ARG A 14 6.57 -12.57 -7.37
CA ARG A 14 5.77 -13.01 -8.52
C ARG A 14 4.75 -14.08 -8.21
N TYR A 15 5.06 -15.02 -7.32
CA TYR A 15 4.14 -16.09 -6.97
C TYR A 15 2.93 -15.59 -6.19
N TRP A 16 3.13 -14.58 -5.34
CA TRP A 16 2.04 -13.91 -4.64
C TRP A 16 1.11 -13.18 -5.62
N PHE A 17 1.69 -12.44 -6.57
CA PHE A 17 0.90 -11.78 -7.61
C PHE A 17 0.14 -12.80 -8.47
N ILE A 18 0.79 -13.86 -8.94
CA ILE A 18 0.14 -14.91 -9.75
C ILE A 18 -1.00 -15.56 -8.97
N ALA A 19 -0.79 -15.94 -7.71
CA ALA A 19 -1.82 -16.55 -6.88
C ALA A 19 -3.01 -15.60 -6.68
N THR A 20 -2.76 -14.34 -6.38
CA THR A 20 -3.79 -13.32 -6.16
C THR A 20 -4.59 -13.04 -7.43
N PHE A 21 -3.93 -12.75 -8.55
CA PHE A 21 -4.63 -12.50 -9.81
C PHE A 21 -5.40 -13.74 -10.31
N SER A 22 -4.86 -14.94 -10.08
CA SER A 22 -5.59 -16.18 -10.39
C SER A 22 -6.84 -16.33 -9.54
N SER A 23 -6.79 -16.02 -8.24
CA SER A 23 -7.96 -16.06 -7.36
C SER A 23 -9.02 -15.03 -7.77
N TRP A 24 -8.61 -13.82 -8.16
CA TRP A 24 -9.54 -12.79 -8.66
C TRP A 24 -10.16 -13.17 -10.01
N LEU A 25 -9.39 -13.83 -10.89
CA LEU A 25 -9.92 -14.35 -12.14
C LEU A 25 -10.99 -15.43 -11.87
N ILE A 26 -10.77 -16.28 -10.89
CA ILE A 26 -11.78 -17.29 -10.47
C ILE A 26 -13.04 -16.57 -9.95
N CYS A 27 -12.92 -15.53 -9.14
CA CYS A 27 -14.06 -14.72 -8.69
C CYS A 27 -14.85 -14.15 -9.87
N LEU A 28 -14.17 -13.62 -10.89
CA LEU A 28 -14.79 -13.08 -12.08
C LEU A 28 -15.54 -14.15 -12.87
N LEU A 29 -14.96 -15.34 -13.03
CA LEU A 29 -15.61 -16.49 -13.68
C LEU A 29 -16.84 -16.95 -12.90
N ILE A 30 -16.77 -17.00 -11.57
CA ILE A 30 -17.92 -17.35 -10.71
C ILE A 30 -19.04 -16.33 -10.90
N GLY A 31 -18.73 -15.02 -10.87
CA GLY A 31 -19.71 -13.95 -11.08
C GLY A 31 -20.38 -14.04 -12.44
N LEU A 32 -19.59 -14.30 -13.51
CA LEU A 32 -20.11 -14.49 -14.86
C LEU A 32 -21.05 -15.70 -14.94
N PHE A 33 -20.62 -16.83 -14.38
CA PHE A 33 -21.41 -18.07 -14.40
C PHE A 33 -22.71 -17.92 -13.61
N TYR A 34 -22.64 -17.26 -12.45
CA TYR A 34 -23.81 -16.96 -11.64
C TYR A 34 -24.81 -16.10 -12.41
N LYS A 35 -24.37 -15.03 -13.06
CA LYS A 35 -25.27 -14.18 -13.88
C LYS A 35 -25.94 -14.95 -15.01
N LEU A 36 -25.18 -15.78 -15.69
CA LEU A 36 -25.71 -16.63 -16.79
C LEU A 36 -26.75 -17.66 -16.28
N SER A 37 -26.60 -18.15 -15.05
CA SER A 37 -27.51 -19.14 -14.47
C SER A 37 -28.80 -18.51 -13.93
N GLN A 38 -28.74 -17.29 -13.36
CA GLN A 38 -29.88 -16.61 -12.75
C GLN A 38 -30.68 -15.76 -13.73
N GLY A 39 -30.06 -15.33 -14.84
CA GLY A 39 -30.67 -14.48 -15.86
C GLY A 39 -30.84 -13.03 -15.45
N ALA A 40 -31.59 -12.74 -14.38
CA ALA A 40 -31.77 -11.40 -13.82
C ALA A 40 -31.10 -11.32 -12.45
N VAL A 41 -30.17 -10.37 -12.31
CA VAL A 41 -29.43 -10.11 -11.06
C VAL A 41 -29.57 -8.64 -10.74
N THR A 42 -29.75 -8.28 -9.46
CA THR A 42 -29.73 -6.89 -9.04
C THR A 42 -28.34 -6.28 -9.25
N PRO A 43 -28.22 -5.20 -10.05
CA PRO A 43 -26.94 -4.56 -10.30
C PRO A 43 -26.31 -4.08 -9.01
N VAL A 44 -24.98 -4.14 -8.94
CA VAL A 44 -24.24 -3.55 -7.83
C VAL A 44 -24.23 -2.04 -8.02
N GLU A 45 -24.70 -1.32 -7.01
CA GLU A 45 -24.67 0.13 -6.99
C GLU A 45 -23.33 0.61 -6.42
N ILE A 46 -22.70 1.52 -7.15
CA ILE A 46 -21.47 2.16 -6.73
C ILE A 46 -21.80 3.61 -6.43
N SER A 47 -21.72 4.01 -5.17
CA SER A 47 -21.83 5.40 -4.76
C SER A 47 -20.45 6.03 -4.71
N LEU A 48 -20.30 7.20 -5.29
CA LEU A 48 -19.17 8.10 -5.11
C LEU A 48 -19.62 9.24 -4.21
N ASP A 49 -19.35 9.08 -2.93
CA ASP A 49 -19.51 10.17 -1.97
C ASP A 49 -18.19 10.91 -1.79
N LEU A 50 -18.20 11.98 -0.99
CA LEU A 50 -16.99 12.66 -0.52
C LEU A 50 -16.02 11.70 0.17
N ASN A 51 -16.46 10.50 0.53
CA ASN A 51 -15.73 9.44 1.23
C ASN A 51 -15.14 8.36 0.29
N GLY A 52 -15.29 8.49 -1.02
CA GLY A 52 -14.77 7.54 -2.01
C GLY A 52 -15.84 6.68 -2.68
N ALA A 53 -15.40 5.64 -3.41
CA ALA A 53 -16.30 4.68 -4.04
C ALA A 53 -16.68 3.58 -3.03
N ALA A 54 -17.97 3.44 -2.76
CA ALA A 54 -18.50 2.36 -1.94
C ALA A 54 -19.50 1.52 -2.72
N PHE A 55 -19.43 0.21 -2.58
CA PHE A 55 -20.40 -0.73 -3.13
C PHE A 55 -21.54 -0.87 -2.10
N THR A 56 -22.65 -0.16 -2.34
CA THR A 56 -23.67 0.06 -1.30
C THR A 56 -24.81 -0.92 -1.33
N SER A 57 -25.18 -1.43 -2.50
CA SER A 57 -26.28 -2.38 -2.66
C SER A 57 -26.09 -3.23 -3.91
N GLY A 58 -26.80 -4.33 -3.99
CA GLY A 58 -26.74 -5.24 -5.13
C GLY A 58 -26.94 -6.70 -4.71
N ASP A 59 -26.70 -7.60 -5.64
CA ASP A 59 -26.77 -9.03 -5.38
C ASP A 59 -25.66 -9.48 -4.41
N ASN A 60 -26.04 -10.23 -3.38
CA ASN A 60 -25.15 -10.67 -2.29
C ASN A 60 -23.92 -11.47 -2.81
N VAL A 61 -24.06 -12.21 -3.89
CA VAL A 61 -22.94 -12.98 -4.45
C VAL A 61 -21.89 -12.05 -5.03
N PHE A 62 -22.30 -11.03 -5.80
CA PHE A 62 -21.37 -10.04 -6.33
C PHE A 62 -20.70 -9.21 -5.23
N LEU A 63 -21.46 -8.77 -4.22
CA LEU A 63 -20.90 -8.06 -3.08
C LEU A 63 -19.87 -8.91 -2.33
N THR A 64 -20.14 -10.21 -2.14
CA THR A 64 -19.20 -11.14 -1.49
C THR A 64 -17.93 -11.31 -2.31
N LEU A 65 -18.04 -11.46 -3.63
CA LEU A 65 -16.87 -11.60 -4.52
C LEU A 65 -16.01 -10.33 -4.53
N ILE A 66 -16.64 -9.15 -4.57
CA ILE A 66 -15.95 -7.86 -4.49
C ILE A 66 -15.22 -7.72 -3.14
N SER A 67 -15.92 -8.00 -2.03
CA SER A 67 -15.32 -7.95 -0.69
C SER A 67 -14.14 -8.93 -0.52
N PHE A 68 -14.22 -10.10 -1.17
CA PHE A 68 -13.08 -11.04 -1.19
C PHE A 68 -11.87 -10.46 -1.93
N ILE A 69 -12.07 -9.83 -3.08
CA ILE A 69 -10.99 -9.16 -3.84
C ILE A 69 -10.39 -8.05 -3.00
N GLU A 70 -11.22 -7.20 -2.40
CA GLU A 70 -10.80 -6.09 -1.53
C GLU A 70 -10.09 -6.57 -0.26
N GLY A 71 -10.52 -7.66 0.36
CA GLY A 71 -9.87 -8.25 1.53
C GLY A 71 -8.51 -8.89 1.18
N SER A 72 -8.46 -9.61 0.05
CA SER A 72 -7.25 -10.33 -0.36
C SER A 72 -6.10 -9.38 -0.74
N TRP A 73 -6.37 -8.25 -1.40
CA TRP A 73 -5.32 -7.31 -1.74
C TRP A 73 -4.70 -6.64 -0.51
N LEU A 74 -5.49 -6.36 0.53
CA LEU A 74 -4.97 -5.83 1.79
C LEU A 74 -3.97 -6.79 2.44
N PHE A 75 -4.26 -8.08 2.39
CA PHE A 75 -3.35 -9.10 2.90
C PHE A 75 -2.02 -9.11 2.14
N ILE A 76 -2.07 -9.08 0.81
CA ILE A 76 -0.86 -9.00 -0.02
C ILE A 76 -0.11 -7.70 0.21
N TRP A 77 -0.83 -6.58 0.30
CA TRP A 77 -0.23 -5.29 0.63
C TRP A 77 0.56 -5.34 1.95
N LEU A 78 0.00 -5.95 2.99
CA LEU A 78 0.69 -6.11 4.26
C LEU A 78 1.97 -6.95 4.11
N ILE A 79 1.94 -8.04 3.34
CA ILE A 79 3.12 -8.87 3.08
C ILE A 79 4.20 -8.04 2.38
N LEU A 80 3.87 -7.38 1.27
CA LEU A 80 4.80 -6.54 0.51
C LEU A 80 5.35 -5.38 1.34
N PHE A 81 4.50 -4.79 2.17
CA PHE A 81 4.85 -3.71 3.07
C PHE A 81 5.88 -4.14 4.13
N PHE A 82 5.66 -5.26 4.80
CA PHE A 82 6.61 -5.78 5.76
C PHE A 82 7.91 -6.24 5.10
N ASP A 83 7.85 -6.80 3.89
CA ASP A 83 9.03 -7.21 3.16
C ASP A 83 9.88 -6.02 2.71
N THR A 84 9.27 -4.92 2.28
CA THR A 84 9.98 -3.67 1.96
C THR A 84 10.80 -3.16 3.14
N GLY A 85 10.29 -3.27 4.37
CA GLY A 85 11.03 -2.93 5.59
C GLY A 85 12.14 -3.93 5.95
N ARG A 86 11.86 -5.22 5.77
CA ARG A 86 12.74 -6.32 6.19
C ARG A 86 13.95 -6.47 5.28
N ALA A 87 13.78 -6.44 3.99
CA ALA A 87 14.77 -6.86 2.98
C ALA A 87 16.04 -5.99 2.88
N GLY A 88 16.12 -4.84 3.57
CA GLY A 88 17.34 -4.03 3.60
C GLY A 88 18.12 -4.13 4.90
N VAL A 89 17.48 -4.64 5.94
CA VAL A 89 17.95 -4.43 7.30
C VAL A 89 18.14 -5.75 8.06
N TYR A 90 17.35 -6.78 7.73
CA TYR A 90 17.36 -8.07 8.44
C TYR A 90 17.84 -9.26 7.60
N ASP A 91 18.10 -9.08 6.30
CA ASP A 91 18.50 -10.17 5.42
C ASP A 91 19.96 -10.58 5.65
N GLU A 92 20.28 -11.85 5.42
CA GLU A 92 21.66 -12.39 5.43
C GLU A 92 22.55 -11.68 4.42
N ASN A 93 21.96 -11.13 3.35
CA ASN A 93 22.63 -10.30 2.35
C ASN A 93 22.92 -8.85 2.80
N ARG A 94 22.56 -8.47 4.02
CA ARG A 94 22.86 -7.17 4.65
C ARG A 94 24.31 -6.77 4.47
N TYR A 95 25.21 -7.73 4.59
CA TYR A 95 26.65 -7.53 4.45
C TYR A 95 27.02 -7.01 3.05
N LEU A 96 26.35 -7.51 2.00
CA LEU A 96 26.54 -7.06 0.64
C LEU A 96 26.11 -5.62 0.40
N PHE A 97 25.06 -5.16 1.09
CA PHE A 97 24.59 -3.79 0.97
C PHE A 97 25.58 -2.77 1.52
N PHE A 98 26.25 -3.08 2.62
CA PHE A 98 27.24 -2.18 3.23
C PHE A 98 28.63 -2.28 2.57
N GLN A 99 28.90 -3.32 1.79
CA GLN A 99 30.13 -3.45 1.00
C GLN A 99 30.07 -2.79 -0.39
N THR A 100 28.88 -2.32 -0.80
CA THR A 100 28.76 -1.62 -2.09
C THR A 100 29.18 -0.16 -1.92
N GLU A 101 29.89 0.38 -2.91
CA GLU A 101 30.22 1.82 -2.99
C GLU A 101 28.97 2.72 -3.21
N ILE A 102 27.78 2.12 -3.15
CA ILE A 102 26.53 2.79 -3.45
C ILE A 102 26.01 3.46 -2.19
N PRO A 103 25.74 4.77 -2.22
CA PRO A 103 25.19 5.48 -1.06
C PRO A 103 23.84 4.89 -0.63
N ILE A 104 23.67 4.66 0.66
CA ILE A 104 22.48 4.01 1.27
C ILE A 104 21.17 4.67 0.84
N TRP A 105 21.13 6.00 0.74
CA TRP A 105 19.95 6.71 0.31
C TRP A 105 19.45 6.30 -1.10
N LYS A 106 20.38 5.98 -2.03
CA LYS A 106 20.00 5.50 -3.36
C LYS A 106 19.36 4.11 -3.31
N ILE A 107 19.81 3.26 -2.40
CA ILE A 107 19.24 1.93 -2.19
C ILE A 107 17.83 2.07 -1.65
N LEU A 108 17.64 2.91 -0.62
CA LEU A 108 16.33 3.17 -0.02
C LEU A 108 15.33 3.75 -1.04
N VAL A 109 15.74 4.76 -1.79
CA VAL A 109 14.89 5.35 -2.84
C VAL A 109 14.52 4.32 -3.91
N ASN A 110 15.46 3.48 -4.34
CA ASN A 110 15.17 2.41 -5.29
C ASN A 110 14.12 1.43 -4.75
N LYS A 111 14.23 1.04 -3.49
CA LYS A 111 13.23 0.17 -2.83
C LYS A 111 11.85 0.80 -2.79
N LEU A 112 11.77 2.09 -2.43
CA LEU A 112 10.49 2.81 -2.42
C LEU A 112 9.87 2.89 -3.82
N ILE A 113 10.67 3.10 -4.87
CA ILE A 113 10.19 3.12 -6.25
C ILE A 113 9.67 1.73 -6.66
N ILE A 114 10.36 0.66 -6.28
CA ILE A 114 9.93 -0.71 -6.57
C ILE A 114 8.61 -1.01 -5.83
N SER A 115 8.54 -0.71 -4.54
CA SER A 115 7.32 -0.88 -3.74
C SER A 115 6.14 -0.08 -4.32
N ALA A 116 6.37 1.16 -4.74
CA ALA A 116 5.34 1.97 -5.41
C ALA A 116 4.87 1.33 -6.73
N GLY A 117 5.80 0.76 -7.51
CA GLY A 117 5.46 0.05 -8.74
C GLY A 117 4.64 -1.21 -8.51
N GLU A 118 5.01 -2.03 -7.53
CA GLU A 118 4.27 -3.23 -7.13
C GLU A 118 2.87 -2.88 -6.64
N MET A 119 2.76 -1.82 -5.83
CA MET A 119 1.47 -1.29 -5.38
C MET A 119 0.59 -0.79 -6.52
N THR A 120 1.17 -0.10 -7.50
CA THR A 120 0.43 0.34 -8.68
C THR A 120 -0.17 -0.84 -9.42
N ILE A 121 0.60 -1.92 -9.63
CA ILE A 121 0.13 -3.15 -10.27
C ILE A 121 -1.02 -3.76 -9.47
N LEU A 122 -0.86 -3.89 -8.16
CA LEU A 122 -1.86 -4.49 -7.27
C LEU A 122 -3.17 -3.71 -7.28
N ILE A 123 -3.11 -2.39 -7.09
CA ILE A 123 -4.31 -1.52 -7.07
C ILE A 123 -5.01 -1.50 -8.42
N THR A 124 -4.24 -1.42 -9.51
CA THR A 124 -4.82 -1.48 -10.86
C THR A 124 -5.55 -2.82 -11.07
N GLY A 125 -4.99 -3.92 -10.57
CA GLY A 125 -5.65 -5.21 -10.57
C GLY A 125 -6.96 -5.21 -9.77
N VAL A 126 -6.95 -4.73 -8.52
CA VAL A 126 -8.18 -4.63 -7.70
C VAL A 126 -9.26 -3.87 -8.44
N LEU A 127 -8.93 -2.67 -8.93
CA LEU A 127 -9.89 -1.83 -9.64
C LEU A 127 -10.42 -2.51 -10.90
N PHE A 128 -9.55 -3.16 -11.67
CA PHE A 128 -9.96 -3.90 -12.86
C PHE A 128 -10.96 -5.01 -12.52
N PHE A 129 -10.67 -5.84 -11.54
CA PHE A 129 -11.52 -6.99 -11.19
C PHE A 129 -12.83 -6.57 -10.50
N THR A 130 -12.79 -5.58 -9.60
CA THR A 130 -14.00 -5.08 -8.92
C THR A 130 -14.94 -4.37 -9.88
N LEU A 131 -14.43 -3.49 -10.75
CA LEU A 131 -15.23 -2.81 -11.76
C LEU A 131 -15.78 -3.80 -12.80
N SER A 132 -15.01 -4.83 -13.17
CA SER A 132 -15.49 -5.89 -14.05
C SER A 132 -16.65 -6.68 -13.45
N LEU A 133 -16.57 -7.04 -12.16
CA LEU A 133 -17.67 -7.70 -11.45
C LEU A 133 -18.92 -6.82 -11.38
N ALA A 134 -18.75 -5.53 -11.08
CA ALA A 134 -19.85 -4.57 -11.07
C ALA A 134 -20.52 -4.48 -12.45
N THR A 135 -19.73 -4.40 -13.54
CA THR A 135 -20.25 -4.40 -14.91
C THR A 135 -20.97 -5.71 -15.25
N ILE A 136 -20.42 -6.86 -14.85
CA ILE A 136 -21.08 -8.17 -15.05
C ILE A 136 -22.41 -8.19 -14.30
N SER A 137 -22.53 -7.63 -13.10
CA SER A 137 -23.80 -7.55 -12.36
C SER A 137 -24.85 -6.70 -13.09
N GLY A 138 -24.44 -5.81 -13.98
CA GLY A 138 -25.29 -4.91 -14.76
C GLY A 138 -25.21 -3.45 -14.34
N ALA A 139 -24.20 -3.06 -13.54
CA ALA A 139 -23.97 -1.67 -13.20
C ALA A 139 -23.58 -0.86 -14.45
N GLU A 140 -24.24 0.28 -14.67
CA GLU A 140 -23.91 1.21 -15.75
C GLU A 140 -22.80 2.15 -15.30
N LEU A 141 -21.57 1.89 -15.74
CA LEU A 141 -20.40 2.67 -15.39
C LEU A 141 -20.03 3.61 -16.55
N GLY A 142 -20.19 4.90 -16.35
CA GLY A 142 -19.72 5.90 -17.30
C GLY A 142 -18.19 5.96 -17.36
N LEU A 143 -17.61 6.16 -18.56
CA LEU A 143 -16.16 6.23 -18.75
C LEU A 143 -15.48 7.26 -17.83
N MET A 144 -16.07 8.45 -17.71
CA MET A 144 -15.55 9.52 -16.84
C MET A 144 -15.56 9.14 -15.36
N PHE A 145 -16.57 8.38 -14.94
CA PHE A 145 -16.65 7.85 -13.59
C PHE A 145 -15.54 6.85 -13.31
N ILE A 146 -15.31 5.91 -14.22
CA ILE A 146 -14.22 4.92 -14.13
C ILE A 146 -12.86 5.62 -14.05
N LEU A 147 -12.59 6.60 -14.93
CA LEU A 147 -11.34 7.35 -14.93
C LEU A 147 -11.12 8.11 -13.62
N LYS A 148 -12.18 8.70 -13.06
CA LYS A 148 -12.13 9.41 -11.79
C LYS A 148 -11.73 8.45 -10.65
N ILE A 149 -12.42 7.30 -10.51
CA ILE A 149 -12.11 6.27 -9.50
C ILE A 149 -10.67 5.82 -9.63
N ILE A 150 -10.23 5.46 -10.83
CA ILE A 150 -8.86 4.97 -11.05
C ILE A 150 -7.85 6.03 -10.61
N LEU A 151 -8.01 7.27 -11.03
CA LEU A 151 -7.05 8.34 -10.74
C LEU A 151 -7.01 8.65 -9.24
N GLU A 152 -8.15 8.85 -8.60
CA GLU A 152 -8.24 9.14 -7.17
C GLU A 152 -7.66 8.00 -6.33
N THR A 153 -8.04 6.76 -6.64
CA THR A 153 -7.55 5.59 -5.91
C THR A 153 -6.03 5.41 -6.07
N LEU A 154 -5.51 5.49 -7.29
CA LEU A 154 -4.07 5.34 -7.53
C LEU A 154 -3.25 6.41 -6.81
N ILE A 155 -3.62 7.69 -6.94
CA ILE A 155 -2.87 8.78 -6.31
C ILE A 155 -2.84 8.59 -4.80
N SER A 156 -3.97 8.32 -4.20
CA SER A 156 -4.08 8.25 -2.75
C SER A 156 -3.36 7.06 -2.16
N PHE A 157 -3.50 5.89 -2.81
CA PHE A 157 -2.76 4.71 -2.38
C PHE A 157 -1.27 4.85 -2.52
N LEU A 158 -0.79 5.41 -3.62
CA LEU A 158 0.64 5.65 -3.78
C LEU A 158 1.19 6.53 -2.66
N LEU A 159 0.45 7.56 -2.27
CA LEU A 159 0.86 8.46 -1.20
C LEU A 159 0.87 7.79 0.17
N VAL A 160 -0.20 7.07 0.50
CA VAL A 160 -0.29 6.31 1.76
C VAL A 160 0.83 5.28 1.81
N ASN A 161 1.04 4.52 0.75
CA ASN A 161 2.08 3.50 0.69
C ASN A 161 3.48 4.11 0.83
N MET A 162 3.79 5.22 0.17
CA MET A 162 5.08 5.91 0.28
C MET A 162 5.32 6.41 1.71
N SER A 163 4.31 7.00 2.34
CA SER A 163 4.42 7.47 3.72
C SER A 163 4.67 6.31 4.68
N PHE A 164 3.87 5.25 4.61
CA PHE A 164 4.06 4.07 5.46
C PHE A 164 5.40 3.38 5.22
N SER A 165 5.84 3.24 3.97
CA SER A 165 7.14 2.64 3.65
C SER A 165 8.30 3.44 4.24
N CYS A 166 8.23 4.78 4.26
CA CYS A 166 9.23 5.61 4.93
C CYS A 166 9.24 5.38 6.45
N ILE A 167 8.07 5.25 7.09
CA ILE A 167 7.97 4.95 8.52
C ILE A 167 8.56 3.58 8.82
N VAL A 168 8.27 2.56 8.02
CA VAL A 168 8.84 1.22 8.19
C VAL A 168 10.36 1.23 8.07
N CYS A 169 10.90 1.93 7.07
CA CYS A 169 12.34 2.04 6.89
C CYS A 169 13.04 2.65 8.12
N VAL A 170 12.46 3.73 8.70
CA VAL A 170 13.05 4.33 9.89
C VAL A 170 12.85 3.47 11.14
N ALA A 171 11.69 2.85 11.30
CA ALA A 171 11.40 1.98 12.44
C ALA A 171 12.33 0.75 12.46
N THR A 172 12.57 0.15 11.29
CA THR A 172 13.51 -0.97 11.15
C THR A 172 14.95 -0.52 11.40
N ALA A 173 15.38 0.64 10.90
CA ALA A 173 16.71 1.18 11.16
C ALA A 173 16.93 1.47 12.66
N LEU A 174 15.94 2.05 13.35
CA LEU A 174 15.99 2.31 14.79
C LEU A 174 16.08 1.02 15.61
N SER A 175 15.38 -0.04 15.21
CA SER A 175 15.38 -1.33 15.91
C SER A 175 16.73 -2.03 15.86
N MET A 176 17.64 -1.62 14.98
CA MET A 176 18.99 -2.15 14.86
C MET A 176 19.98 -1.51 15.80
N ILE A 177 19.67 -0.33 16.37
CA ILE A 177 20.53 0.33 17.33
C ILE A 177 20.57 -0.50 18.59
N PRO A 178 21.75 -0.99 19.03
CA PRO A 178 21.84 -1.77 20.25
C PRO A 178 21.58 -0.86 21.47
N VAL A 179 20.66 -1.27 22.32
CA VAL A 179 20.43 -0.61 23.62
C VAL A 179 20.97 -1.54 24.70
N ASN A 180 21.96 -1.07 25.46
CA ASN A 180 22.68 -1.86 26.48
C ASN A 180 23.22 -3.21 25.94
N GLY A 181 23.68 -3.24 24.67
CA GLY A 181 24.19 -4.45 24.02
C GLY A 181 23.14 -5.41 23.49
N TYR A 182 21.86 -5.18 23.75
CA TYR A 182 20.76 -6.01 23.24
C TYR A 182 20.11 -5.38 22.01
N ARG A 183 19.83 -6.22 21.00
CA ARG A 183 19.05 -5.83 19.82
C ARG A 183 17.64 -6.36 19.98
N PHE A 184 16.66 -5.47 20.06
CA PHE A 184 15.25 -5.83 20.25
C PHE A 184 14.56 -6.31 18.95
N GLY A 185 15.21 -6.22 17.81
CA GLY A 185 14.79 -6.80 16.54
C GLY A 185 13.40 -6.37 16.08
N PHE A 186 12.63 -7.33 15.59
CA PHE A 186 11.34 -7.10 14.95
C PHE A 186 10.27 -6.47 15.87
N ILE A 187 10.25 -6.85 17.15
CA ILE A 187 9.29 -6.29 18.12
C ILE A 187 9.52 -4.79 18.31
N ALA A 188 10.79 -4.37 18.42
CA ALA A 188 11.11 -2.94 18.51
C ALA A 188 10.73 -2.20 17.24
N ALA A 189 10.90 -2.81 16.06
CA ALA A 189 10.47 -2.21 14.80
C ALA A 189 8.96 -1.95 14.78
N ILE A 190 8.14 -2.90 15.26
CA ILE A 190 6.69 -2.71 15.37
C ILE A 190 6.36 -1.56 16.32
N ILE A 191 7.00 -1.51 17.50
CA ILE A 191 6.76 -0.44 18.49
C ILE A 191 7.12 0.93 17.88
N TYR A 192 8.30 1.05 17.27
CA TYR A 192 8.71 2.30 16.62
C TYR A 192 7.77 2.70 15.49
N PHE A 193 7.32 1.74 14.67
CA PHE A 193 6.35 1.98 13.63
C PHE A 193 5.05 2.56 14.19
N VAL A 194 4.49 1.93 15.23
CA VAL A 194 3.25 2.40 15.87
C VAL A 194 3.43 3.80 16.44
N VAL A 195 4.53 4.07 17.15
CA VAL A 195 4.81 5.39 17.76
C VAL A 195 4.96 6.47 16.69
N ILE A 196 5.75 6.22 15.65
CA ILE A 196 6.00 7.21 14.59
C ILE A 196 4.72 7.48 13.79
N ASN A 197 3.98 6.41 13.44
CA ASN A 197 2.71 6.55 12.73
C ASN A 197 1.66 7.29 13.55
N SER A 198 1.54 6.98 14.85
CA SER A 198 0.62 7.69 15.74
C SER A 198 0.99 9.16 15.88
N ALA A 199 2.28 9.48 16.00
CA ALA A 199 2.74 10.87 16.05
C ALA A 199 2.44 11.62 14.74
N GLN A 200 2.68 11.00 13.58
CA GLN A 200 2.36 11.58 12.27
C GLN A 200 0.86 11.86 12.14
N MET A 201 0.02 10.88 12.49
CA MET A 201 -1.44 11.03 12.43
C MET A 201 -1.93 12.12 13.40
N HIS A 202 -1.40 12.16 14.63
CA HIS A 202 -1.77 13.15 15.61
C HIS A 202 -1.43 14.58 15.16
N ILE A 203 -0.24 14.78 14.59
CA ILE A 203 0.18 16.09 14.04
C ILE A 203 -0.72 16.45 12.84
N GLY A 204 -0.95 15.49 11.93
CA GLY A 204 -1.75 15.72 10.73
C GLY A 204 -3.20 16.09 11.04
N GLN A 205 -3.81 15.46 12.04
CA GLN A 205 -5.21 15.66 12.37
C GLN A 205 -5.47 16.85 13.32
N ASN A 206 -4.59 17.06 14.31
CA ASN A 206 -4.88 17.99 15.40
C ASN A 206 -4.11 19.32 15.30
N TRP A 207 -2.95 19.32 14.64
CA TRP A 207 -2.10 20.51 14.59
C TRP A 207 -2.14 21.21 13.24
N LEU A 208 -2.46 20.49 12.17
CA LEU A 208 -2.55 21.09 10.85
C LEU A 208 -3.98 21.55 10.56
N PRO A 209 -4.17 22.80 10.11
CA PRO A 209 -5.48 23.26 9.70
C PRO A 209 -5.98 22.46 8.50
N GLN A 210 -7.25 22.10 8.52
CA GLN A 210 -7.94 21.40 7.43
C GLN A 210 -8.18 22.37 6.26
N VAL A 211 -7.11 22.78 5.58
CA VAL A 211 -7.15 23.75 4.47
C VAL A 211 -7.04 23.00 3.14
N GLY A 212 -7.93 23.30 2.21
CA GLY A 212 -7.95 22.74 0.87
C GLY A 212 -9.05 21.70 0.66
N SER A 213 -9.11 21.13 -0.54
CA SER A 213 -10.03 20.05 -0.85
C SER A 213 -9.65 18.81 -0.03
N VAL A 214 -10.64 18.28 0.66
CA VAL A 214 -10.48 17.04 1.44
C VAL A 214 -10.73 15.87 0.49
N ILE A 215 -9.73 14.98 0.37
CA ILE A 215 -9.90 13.73 -0.35
C ILE A 215 -10.29 12.68 0.67
N HIS A 216 -11.49 12.13 0.52
CA HIS A 216 -12.02 11.09 1.40
C HIS A 216 -11.92 9.72 0.71
N PHE A 217 -11.46 8.73 1.45
CA PHE A 217 -11.51 7.32 1.07
C PHE A 217 -12.24 6.55 2.13
N SER A 218 -13.33 5.91 1.76
CA SER A 218 -13.94 4.90 2.59
C SER A 218 -13.83 3.54 1.91
N TYR A 219 -13.41 2.55 2.67
CA TYR A 219 -13.40 1.16 2.24
C TYR A 219 -14.56 0.42 2.87
N SER A 220 -15.09 -0.57 2.18
CA SER A 220 -16.12 -1.49 2.67
C SER A 220 -15.78 -2.17 4.01
N ILE A 221 -14.50 -2.08 4.44
CA ILE A 221 -13.99 -2.62 5.72
C ILE A 221 -14.04 -1.57 6.85
N GLY A 222 -14.64 -0.41 6.63
CA GLY A 222 -14.78 0.65 7.63
C GLY A 222 -13.50 1.47 7.89
N LEU A 223 -12.52 1.42 6.97
CA LEU A 223 -11.35 2.28 7.01
C LEU A 223 -11.63 3.56 6.23
N GLU A 224 -11.69 4.68 6.95
CA GLU A 224 -11.86 6.01 6.36
C GLU A 224 -10.55 6.78 6.44
N PHE A 225 -10.09 7.27 5.30
CA PHE A 225 -8.93 8.16 5.23
C PHE A 225 -9.36 9.53 4.72
N GLN A 226 -9.09 10.56 5.50
CA GLN A 226 -9.32 11.95 5.11
C GLN A 226 -7.99 12.67 4.96
N PHE A 227 -7.74 13.24 3.78
CA PHE A 227 -6.51 14.00 3.54
C PHE A 227 -6.85 15.42 3.08
N SER A 228 -6.44 16.43 3.85
CA SER A 228 -6.36 17.80 3.37
C SER A 228 -5.09 18.02 2.55
N LEU A 229 -5.08 18.99 1.65
CA LEU A 229 -3.90 19.32 0.85
C LEU A 229 -2.67 19.58 1.74
N LEU A 230 -2.87 20.21 2.88
CA LEU A 230 -1.80 20.56 3.82
C LEU A 230 -1.25 19.32 4.53
N VAL A 231 -2.11 18.39 4.92
CA VAL A 231 -1.71 17.07 5.47
C VAL A 231 -0.96 16.25 4.41
N PHE A 232 -1.36 16.34 3.16
CA PHE A 232 -0.66 15.72 2.06
C PHE A 232 0.78 16.23 1.90
N ILE A 233 0.96 17.56 1.85
CA ILE A 233 2.29 18.17 1.79
C ILE A 233 3.13 17.79 3.02
N PHE A 234 2.52 17.81 4.20
CA PHE A 234 3.18 17.38 5.44
C PHE A 234 3.65 15.93 5.34
N ASN A 235 2.83 15.00 4.86
CA ASN A 235 3.21 13.59 4.75
C ASN A 235 4.39 13.39 3.79
N ILE A 236 4.45 14.13 2.69
CA ILE A 236 5.60 14.10 1.76
C ILE A 236 6.87 14.60 2.46
N LEU A 237 6.81 15.78 3.09
CA LEU A 237 7.96 16.37 3.77
C LEU A 237 8.43 15.50 4.94
N PHE A 238 7.50 14.95 5.69
CA PHE A 238 7.79 14.03 6.78
C PHE A 238 8.45 12.73 6.25
N GLY A 239 7.96 12.17 5.16
CA GLY A 239 8.58 11.03 4.49
C GLY A 239 10.02 11.30 4.05
N ILE A 240 10.29 12.45 3.44
CA ILE A 240 11.65 12.86 3.06
C ILE A 240 12.55 12.99 4.30
N PHE A 241 12.05 13.60 5.39
CA PHE A 241 12.76 13.70 6.66
C PHE A 241 13.09 12.32 7.24
N LEU A 242 12.13 11.38 7.23
CA LEU A 242 12.33 10.01 7.69
C LEU A 242 13.38 9.26 6.86
N LEU A 243 13.40 9.44 5.54
CA LEU A 243 14.45 8.85 4.68
C LEU A 243 15.84 9.38 5.01
N PHE A 244 15.95 10.69 5.24
CA PHE A 244 17.21 11.30 5.65
C PHE A 244 17.67 10.75 7.00
N LEU A 245 16.76 10.63 7.97
CA LEU A 245 17.02 10.04 9.28
C LEU A 245 17.47 8.59 9.16
N THR A 246 16.77 7.78 8.38
CA THR A 246 17.12 6.37 8.10
C THR A 246 18.55 6.27 7.55
N THR A 247 18.88 7.11 6.56
CA THR A 247 20.21 7.12 5.96
C THR A 247 21.29 7.44 6.98
N LYS A 248 21.07 8.44 7.86
CA LYS A 248 22.01 8.78 8.94
C LYS A 248 22.20 7.63 9.94
N ILE A 249 21.11 6.99 10.35
CA ILE A 249 21.15 5.88 11.31
C ILE A 249 21.94 4.71 10.72
N LEU A 250 21.65 4.34 9.48
CA LEU A 250 22.30 3.21 8.81
C LEU A 250 23.78 3.48 8.54
N ASN A 251 24.16 4.70 8.12
CA ASN A 251 25.58 5.06 7.98
C ASN A 251 26.32 4.92 9.31
N LYS A 252 25.76 5.47 10.40
CA LYS A 252 26.39 5.35 11.72
C LYS A 252 26.46 3.90 12.22
N SER A 253 25.50 3.05 11.89
CA SER A 253 25.54 1.63 12.28
C SER A 253 26.53 0.83 11.43
N ALA A 254 26.85 1.26 10.22
CA ALA A 254 27.90 0.67 9.39
C ALA A 254 29.30 0.95 9.94
N ASP A 255 29.52 2.15 10.50
CA ASP A 255 30.82 2.52 11.10
C ASP A 255 31.10 1.80 12.44
N LEU A 256 30.09 1.18 13.04
CA LEU A 256 30.19 0.46 14.35
C LEU A 256 30.38 -1.06 14.18
N GLN A 257 30.55 -1.55 12.95
CA GLN A 257 30.80 -2.97 12.62
C GLN A 257 32.18 -3.19 12.04
#